data_f116ba5d4ff6ee874a855c198fd98874
#
_entry.id   f116ba5d4ff6ee874a855c198fd98874
#
_cell.length_a   1.000
_cell.length_b   1.000
_cell.length_c   1.000
_cell.angle_alpha   90.00
_cell.angle_beta   90.00
_cell.angle_gamma   90.00
#
_symmetry.space_group_name_H-M   'P 1'
#
loop_
_entity.id
_entity.type
_entity.pdbx_description
1 polymer ?
#
loop_
_entity_poly.entity_id
_entity_poly.type
_entity_poly.pdbx_seq_one_letter_code
_entity_poly.pdbx_strand_id
1 'polypeptide(L)'
;MLPGMALSEEMRGRLQGIIAADEVVLFMKGTRARPQCGFSASVVEILDGLLPGYTTVDVLTDPEVREGIKELSAWPTIPQLYVRGEFIGGADIVREMHGSGELEGLLGVVRKEIAPPRITVTPRAAAVFREATADAGPDDVIRVSISPRFEHDLGVEAARPGDVKVEVDGLRFVLDRMSAARAEGLSFDYVEQGGQAGFKIENPNAPPTVQQIGPGELHSLLAAGPVHLYDVRSPQEREIARIAGSTLLDQAVRDQILGLPRDTPLVFHCHHGGRSQQAAEYFLDQGFTRVANLRGGIEAWSREVDPEVPRY
;
A
#
# COMPACT_ATOMS: atom_id res chain seq x y z
N MET A 1 26.89 -1.39 26.02
CA MET A 1 25.57 -1.45 26.65
C MET A 1 25.67 -0.69 27.96
N LEU A 2 25.29 0.58 28.01
CA LEU A 2 25.25 1.35 29.26
C LEU A 2 24.04 0.86 30.08
N PRO A 3 24.15 0.66 31.40
CA PRO A 3 23.01 0.25 32.22
C PRO A 3 21.96 1.34 32.20
N GLY A 4 20.68 0.96 32.00
CA GLY A 4 19.55 1.86 31.91
C GLY A 4 19.53 2.84 33.08
N MET A 5 19.63 4.11 32.74
CA MET A 5 19.29 5.20 33.70
C MET A 5 17.77 5.11 33.89
N ALA A 6 17.37 4.85 35.13
CA ALA A 6 15.93 4.88 35.48
C ALA A 6 15.30 6.20 35.02
N LEU A 7 14.08 6.09 34.45
CA LEU A 7 13.32 7.22 33.95
C LEU A 7 13.27 8.34 35.00
N SER A 8 13.77 9.54 34.67
CA SER A 8 13.76 10.66 35.60
C SER A 8 12.33 11.02 36.01
N GLU A 9 12.16 11.54 37.24
CA GLU A 9 10.83 11.97 37.69
C GLU A 9 10.24 13.07 36.80
N GLU A 10 11.07 13.96 36.29
CA GLU A 10 10.66 15.02 35.35
C GLU A 10 10.13 14.42 34.04
N MET A 11 10.84 13.46 33.41
CA MET A 11 10.39 12.79 32.20
C MET A 11 9.15 11.95 32.46
N ARG A 12 9.07 11.28 33.60
CA ARG A 12 7.87 10.55 34.00
C ARG A 12 6.66 11.46 34.09
N GLY A 13 6.79 12.62 34.75
CA GLY A 13 5.72 13.63 34.86
C GLY A 13 5.30 14.17 33.49
N ARG A 14 6.29 14.43 32.62
CA ARG A 14 6.04 14.89 31.24
C ARG A 14 5.24 13.85 30.43
N LEU A 15 5.65 12.58 30.45
CA LEU A 15 4.95 11.49 29.75
C LEU A 15 3.54 11.27 30.29
N GLN A 16 3.37 11.29 31.60
CA GLN A 16 2.04 11.19 32.24
C GLN A 16 1.13 12.35 31.83
N GLY A 17 1.69 13.57 31.74
CA GLY A 17 0.95 14.74 31.23
C GLY A 17 0.50 14.57 29.78
N ILE A 18 1.35 14.03 28.92
CA ILE A 18 1.01 13.72 27.52
C ILE A 18 -0.10 12.66 27.46
N ILE A 19 0.05 11.57 28.24
CA ILE A 19 -0.92 10.46 28.26
C ILE A 19 -2.29 10.92 28.79
N ALA A 20 -2.31 11.85 29.74
CA ALA A 20 -3.53 12.40 30.31
C ALA A 20 -4.18 13.53 29.50
N ALA A 21 -3.54 13.96 28.40
CA ALA A 21 -4.02 15.08 27.58
C ALA A 21 -5.30 14.76 26.79
N ASP A 22 -5.57 13.49 26.54
CA ASP A 22 -6.75 13.05 25.78
C ASP A 22 -7.20 11.66 26.25
N GLU A 23 -8.44 11.28 25.93
CA GLU A 23 -8.97 9.95 26.21
C GLU A 23 -8.18 8.85 25.47
N VAL A 24 -7.72 9.14 24.24
CA VAL A 24 -6.95 8.22 23.40
C VAL A 24 -5.68 8.90 22.92
N VAL A 25 -4.53 8.33 23.27
CA VAL A 25 -3.20 8.84 22.91
C VAL A 25 -2.39 7.74 22.24
N LEU A 26 -1.89 8.04 21.06
CA LEU A 26 -1.05 7.13 20.28
C LEU A 26 0.38 7.70 20.14
N PHE A 27 1.35 7.03 20.75
CA PHE A 27 2.76 7.27 20.44
C PHE A 27 3.14 6.50 19.19
N MET A 28 3.62 7.20 18.15
CA MET A 28 3.84 6.62 16.82
C MET A 28 5.09 7.18 16.13
N LYS A 29 5.51 6.56 15.04
CA LYS A 29 6.57 7.08 14.17
C LYS A 29 5.91 7.87 13.03
N GLY A 30 6.24 9.16 12.92
CA GLY A 30 5.62 10.11 12.01
C GLY A 30 4.31 10.69 12.57
N THR A 31 3.52 11.30 11.72
CA THR A 31 2.22 11.92 12.07
C THR A 31 1.05 11.06 11.62
N ARG A 32 -0.16 11.34 12.14
CA ARG A 32 -1.41 10.69 11.70
C ARG A 32 -1.59 10.77 10.18
N ALA A 33 -1.31 11.93 9.57
CA ALA A 33 -1.42 12.11 8.12
C ALA A 33 -0.29 11.47 7.31
N ARG A 34 0.90 11.24 7.93
CA ARG A 34 2.08 10.67 7.29
C ARG A 34 2.82 9.72 8.24
N PRO A 35 2.30 8.53 8.50
CA PRO A 35 2.99 7.52 9.29
C PRO A 35 4.28 7.09 8.59
N GLN A 36 5.39 7.00 9.35
CA GLN A 36 6.71 6.60 8.83
C GLN A 36 7.08 5.15 9.17
N CYS A 37 6.09 4.33 9.53
CA CYS A 37 6.25 2.93 9.84
C CYS A 37 4.95 2.19 9.57
N GLY A 38 5.01 1.00 8.96
CA GLY A 38 3.84 0.19 8.64
C GLY A 38 3.01 -0.18 9.88
N PHE A 39 3.67 -0.47 11.01
CA PHE A 39 2.99 -0.74 12.28
C PHE A 39 2.23 0.49 12.81
N SER A 40 2.83 1.68 12.71
CA SER A 40 2.14 2.92 13.08
C SER A 40 0.97 3.21 12.14
N ALA A 41 1.14 2.99 10.85
CA ALA A 41 0.09 3.18 9.84
C ALA A 41 -1.11 2.27 10.10
N SER A 42 -0.89 1.01 10.45
CA SER A 42 -1.99 0.07 10.74
C SER A 42 -2.80 0.47 11.98
N VAL A 43 -2.15 0.98 13.04
CA VAL A 43 -2.88 1.46 14.22
C VAL A 43 -3.64 2.75 13.94
N VAL A 44 -3.03 3.69 13.21
CA VAL A 44 -3.71 4.92 12.75
C VAL A 44 -4.97 4.58 11.96
N GLU A 45 -4.88 3.65 11.02
CA GLU A 45 -6.01 3.26 10.19
C GLU A 45 -7.16 2.64 11.00
N ILE A 46 -6.84 1.77 11.98
CA ILE A 46 -7.84 1.20 12.89
C ILE A 46 -8.54 2.32 13.67
N LEU A 47 -7.77 3.22 14.29
CA LEU A 47 -8.32 4.30 15.09
C LEU A 47 -9.10 5.31 14.24
N ASP A 48 -8.66 5.62 13.03
CA ASP A 48 -9.36 6.49 12.08
C ASP A 48 -10.72 5.92 11.65
N GLY A 49 -10.81 4.59 11.58
CA GLY A 49 -12.07 3.89 11.31
C GLY A 49 -13.05 3.87 12.49
N LEU A 50 -12.56 4.07 13.71
CA LEU A 50 -13.35 3.97 14.94
C LEU A 50 -13.67 5.33 15.58
N LEU A 51 -12.76 6.31 15.49
CA LEU A 51 -12.82 7.56 16.21
C LEU A 51 -12.75 8.77 15.28
N PRO A 52 -13.52 9.84 15.56
CA PRO A 52 -13.44 11.09 14.80
C PRO A 52 -12.12 11.84 15.06
N GLY A 53 -11.48 11.63 16.21
CA GLY A 53 -10.23 12.25 16.59
C GLY A 53 -9.60 11.57 17.80
N TYR A 54 -8.30 11.73 17.94
CA TYR A 54 -7.46 11.28 19.05
C TYR A 54 -6.10 11.97 18.97
N THR A 55 -5.37 12.01 20.09
CA THR A 55 -4.05 12.64 20.12
C THR A 55 -2.95 11.69 19.63
N THR A 56 -2.05 12.21 18.78
CA THR A 56 -0.85 11.47 18.32
C THR A 56 0.42 12.18 18.72
N VAL A 57 1.44 11.40 19.08
CA VAL A 57 2.77 11.89 19.47
C VAL A 57 3.81 11.26 18.53
N ASP A 58 4.45 12.11 17.71
CA ASP A 58 5.53 11.65 16.83
C ASP A 58 6.84 11.51 17.64
N VAL A 59 7.17 10.28 17.96
CA VAL A 59 8.38 9.97 18.74
C VAL A 59 9.69 10.11 17.95
N LEU A 60 9.63 10.40 16.65
CA LEU A 60 10.82 10.66 15.86
C LEU A 60 11.35 12.09 16.06
N THR A 61 10.49 13.00 16.49
CA THR A 61 10.85 14.39 16.75
C THR A 61 11.44 14.60 18.15
N ASP A 62 11.28 13.63 19.05
CA ASP A 62 11.74 13.71 20.44
C ASP A 62 12.30 12.36 20.91
N PRO A 63 13.64 12.16 20.81
CA PRO A 63 14.30 10.94 21.24
C PRO A 63 14.14 10.61 22.73
N GLU A 64 14.00 11.63 23.60
CA GLU A 64 13.82 11.42 25.04
C GLU A 64 12.42 10.88 25.33
N VAL A 65 11.38 11.42 24.70
CA VAL A 65 10.02 10.89 24.75
C VAL A 65 9.98 9.47 24.20
N ARG A 66 10.70 9.21 23.09
CA ARG A 66 10.74 7.88 22.49
C ARG A 66 11.29 6.81 23.41
N GLU A 67 12.43 7.07 24.05
CA GLU A 67 13.02 6.09 24.98
C GLU A 67 12.27 6.05 26.31
N GLY A 68 11.84 7.22 26.81
CA GLY A 68 11.08 7.32 28.06
C GLY A 68 9.75 6.58 28.03
N ILE A 69 9.00 6.64 26.90
CA ILE A 69 7.70 5.96 26.82
C ILE A 69 7.86 4.43 26.79
N LYS A 70 8.94 3.91 26.21
CA LYS A 70 9.24 2.47 26.24
C LYS A 70 9.59 2.01 27.67
N GLU A 71 10.31 2.83 28.39
CA GLU A 71 10.67 2.54 29.78
C GLU A 71 9.46 2.63 30.71
N LEU A 72 8.64 3.66 30.52
CA LEU A 72 7.42 3.87 31.33
C LEU A 72 6.43 2.71 31.21
N SER A 73 6.23 2.19 29.99
CA SER A 73 5.33 1.07 29.70
C SER A 73 5.97 -0.29 29.90
N ALA A 74 7.30 -0.38 30.10
CA ALA A 74 8.10 -1.61 29.99
C ALA A 74 7.87 -2.34 28.65
N TRP A 75 7.58 -1.60 27.57
CA TRP A 75 7.29 -2.12 26.23
C TRP A 75 8.29 -1.59 25.20
N PRO A 76 9.06 -2.46 24.50
CA PRO A 76 10.24 -2.02 23.75
C PRO A 76 9.95 -1.37 22.40
N THR A 77 8.71 -1.49 21.89
CA THR A 77 8.38 -1.10 20.51
C THR A 77 7.41 0.07 20.42
N ILE A 78 7.38 0.71 19.27
CA ILE A 78 6.43 1.74 18.86
C ILE A 78 5.70 1.23 17.60
N PRO A 79 4.39 1.41 17.48
CA PRO A 79 3.51 2.31 18.25
C PRO A 79 3.13 1.78 19.63
N GLN A 80 2.61 2.69 20.48
CA GLN A 80 2.02 2.38 21.79
C GLN A 80 0.70 3.15 21.94
N LEU A 81 -0.38 2.42 22.20
CA LEU A 81 -1.71 2.97 22.42
C LEU A 81 -2.00 3.11 23.91
N TYR A 82 -2.53 4.26 24.30
CA TYR A 82 -3.05 4.55 25.63
C TYR A 82 -4.52 4.94 25.51
N VAL A 83 -5.35 4.40 26.39
CA VAL A 83 -6.78 4.75 26.51
C VAL A 83 -7.09 5.09 27.96
N ARG A 84 -7.61 6.28 28.21
CA ARG A 84 -7.92 6.81 29.56
C ARG A 84 -6.74 6.71 30.52
N GLY A 85 -5.53 6.94 30.01
CA GLY A 85 -4.31 6.90 30.81
C GLY A 85 -3.69 5.51 30.96
N GLU A 86 -4.35 4.45 30.55
CA GLU A 86 -3.87 3.06 30.64
C GLU A 86 -3.16 2.63 29.35
N PHE A 87 -2.03 1.94 29.50
CA PHE A 87 -1.31 1.32 28.37
C PHE A 87 -2.08 0.11 27.86
N ILE A 88 -2.45 0.12 26.60
CA ILE A 88 -3.21 -0.97 25.98
C ILE A 88 -2.27 -1.97 25.29
N GLY A 89 -1.31 -1.47 24.50
CA GLY A 89 -0.38 -2.34 23.78
C GLY A 89 0.25 -1.69 22.55
N GLY A 90 1.02 -2.52 21.83
CA GLY A 90 1.58 -2.21 20.52
C GLY A 90 0.63 -2.58 19.38
N ALA A 91 1.15 -2.51 18.13
CA ALA A 91 0.34 -2.74 16.92
C ALA A 91 -0.34 -4.11 16.88
N ASP A 92 0.34 -5.16 17.38
CA ASP A 92 -0.21 -6.52 17.34
C ASP A 92 -1.40 -6.66 18.28
N ILE A 93 -1.28 -6.14 19.52
CA ILE A 93 -2.37 -6.15 20.49
C ILE A 93 -3.57 -5.33 20.00
N VAL A 94 -3.33 -4.15 19.46
CA VAL A 94 -4.40 -3.30 18.91
C VAL A 94 -5.14 -4.00 17.77
N ARG A 95 -4.42 -4.68 16.88
CA ARG A 95 -5.04 -5.47 15.80
C ARG A 95 -5.86 -6.65 16.32
N GLU A 96 -5.34 -7.37 17.31
CA GLU A 96 -6.04 -8.49 17.95
C GLU A 96 -7.34 -8.02 18.62
N MET A 97 -7.27 -6.96 19.43
CA MET A 97 -8.44 -6.38 20.11
C MET A 97 -9.47 -5.84 19.11
N HIS A 98 -9.03 -5.22 18.00
CA HIS A 98 -9.93 -4.80 16.92
C HIS A 98 -10.56 -6.02 16.22
N GLY A 99 -9.80 -7.09 16.00
CA GLY A 99 -10.30 -8.36 15.46
C GLY A 99 -11.38 -8.97 16.34
N SER A 100 -11.15 -9.08 17.64
CA SER A 100 -12.10 -9.64 18.61
C SER A 100 -13.30 -8.73 18.90
N GLY A 101 -13.16 -7.40 18.72
CA GLY A 101 -14.16 -6.38 19.10
C GLY A 101 -13.96 -5.79 20.50
N GLU A 102 -12.90 -6.21 21.19
CA GLU A 102 -12.56 -5.65 22.52
C GLU A 102 -12.17 -4.18 22.45
N LEU A 103 -11.49 -3.79 21.36
CA LEU A 103 -11.08 -2.39 21.17
C LEU A 103 -12.28 -1.46 21.05
N GLU A 104 -13.30 -1.84 20.30
CA GLU A 104 -14.54 -1.09 20.15
C GLU A 104 -15.28 -0.97 21.49
N GLY A 105 -15.33 -2.06 22.25
CA GLY A 105 -15.88 -2.05 23.62
C GLY A 105 -15.11 -1.12 24.56
N LEU A 106 -13.78 -1.16 24.51
CA LEU A 106 -12.90 -0.30 25.29
C LEU A 106 -13.08 1.19 24.93
N LEU A 107 -13.22 1.49 23.63
CA LEU A 107 -13.42 2.86 23.12
C LEU A 107 -14.88 3.33 23.22
N GLY A 108 -15.82 2.46 23.62
CA GLY A 108 -17.24 2.81 23.72
C GLY A 108 -17.92 3.04 22.37
N VAL A 109 -17.37 2.47 21.28
CA VAL A 109 -17.92 2.61 19.94
C VAL A 109 -18.63 1.34 19.48
N VAL A 110 -19.65 1.50 18.62
CA VAL A 110 -20.41 0.38 18.09
C VAL A 110 -19.57 -0.33 17.01
N ARG A 111 -19.39 -1.64 17.16
CA ARG A 111 -18.74 -2.46 16.16
C ARG A 111 -19.57 -2.55 14.89
N LYS A 112 -19.03 -2.07 13.77
CA LYS A 112 -19.66 -2.25 12.45
C LYS A 112 -19.46 -3.69 11.98
N GLU A 113 -20.52 -4.35 11.54
CA GLU A 113 -20.39 -5.63 10.85
C GLU A 113 -19.76 -5.41 9.47
N ILE A 114 -18.84 -6.31 9.10
CA ILE A 114 -18.25 -6.35 7.76
C ILE A 114 -18.79 -7.58 7.08
N ALA A 115 -19.54 -7.37 6.00
CA ALA A 115 -20.00 -8.46 5.16
C ALA A 115 -18.81 -9.17 4.49
N PRO A 116 -18.83 -10.49 4.35
CA PRO A 116 -17.81 -11.20 3.60
C PRO A 116 -17.71 -10.65 2.17
N PRO A 117 -16.50 -10.25 1.71
CA PRO A 117 -16.31 -9.75 0.37
C PRO A 117 -16.53 -10.84 -0.68
N ARG A 118 -16.95 -10.46 -1.87
CA ARG A 118 -16.97 -11.38 -3.01
C ARG A 118 -15.55 -11.55 -3.53
N ILE A 119 -15.08 -12.79 -3.54
CA ILE A 119 -13.78 -13.18 -4.09
C ILE A 119 -14.02 -14.12 -5.26
N THR A 120 -13.24 -13.99 -6.33
CA THR A 120 -13.25 -14.90 -7.47
C THR A 120 -11.92 -15.58 -7.64
N VAL A 121 -11.93 -16.86 -8.00
CA VAL A 121 -10.71 -17.66 -8.16
C VAL A 121 -10.83 -18.40 -9.49
N THR A 122 -9.86 -18.24 -10.40
CA THR A 122 -9.86 -19.01 -11.63
C THR A 122 -9.61 -20.49 -11.35
N PRO A 123 -10.05 -21.43 -12.22
CA PRO A 123 -9.79 -22.85 -12.03
C PRO A 123 -8.29 -23.18 -11.87
N ARG A 124 -7.41 -22.42 -12.56
CA ARG A 124 -5.96 -22.59 -12.48
C ARG A 124 -5.43 -22.16 -11.11
N ALA A 125 -5.84 -20.99 -10.62
CA ALA A 125 -5.49 -20.51 -9.27
C ALA A 125 -6.03 -21.45 -8.20
N ALA A 126 -7.27 -21.95 -8.35
CA ALA A 126 -7.86 -22.88 -7.40
C ALA A 126 -7.10 -24.21 -7.31
N ALA A 127 -6.54 -24.71 -8.40
CA ALA A 127 -5.69 -25.89 -8.37
C ALA A 127 -4.42 -25.66 -7.53
N VAL A 128 -3.77 -24.51 -7.71
CA VAL A 128 -2.55 -24.15 -6.95
C VAL A 128 -2.88 -23.94 -5.46
N PHE A 129 -3.99 -23.31 -5.13
CA PHE A 129 -4.42 -23.18 -3.73
C PHE A 129 -4.71 -24.54 -3.07
N ARG A 130 -5.36 -25.48 -3.79
CA ARG A 130 -5.59 -26.84 -3.27
C ARG A 130 -4.28 -27.59 -3.03
N GLU A 131 -3.30 -27.45 -3.94
CA GLU A 131 -1.98 -28.03 -3.76
C GLU A 131 -1.26 -27.44 -2.55
N ALA A 132 -1.26 -26.10 -2.42
CA ALA A 132 -0.65 -25.41 -1.28
C ALA A 132 -1.28 -25.76 0.07
N THR A 133 -2.55 -26.17 0.08
CA THR A 133 -3.28 -26.58 1.28
C THR A 133 -3.41 -28.09 1.46
N ALA A 134 -2.81 -28.91 0.60
CA ALA A 134 -2.97 -30.37 0.61
C ALA A 134 -2.42 -31.01 1.92
N ASP A 135 -1.30 -30.48 2.42
CA ASP A 135 -0.65 -30.95 3.64
C ASP A 135 -0.99 -30.09 4.87
N ALA A 136 -1.92 -29.13 4.72
CA ALA A 136 -2.33 -28.23 5.80
C ALA A 136 -3.19 -28.95 6.84
N GLY A 137 -3.14 -28.47 8.08
CA GLY A 137 -3.98 -28.99 9.15
C GLY A 137 -5.48 -28.72 8.90
N PRO A 138 -6.35 -29.42 9.65
CA PRO A 138 -7.81 -29.27 9.45
C PRO A 138 -8.32 -27.85 9.72
N ASP A 139 -7.61 -27.09 10.55
CA ASP A 139 -7.97 -25.71 10.92
C ASP A 139 -7.25 -24.66 10.06
N ASP A 140 -6.31 -25.07 9.21
CA ASP A 140 -5.58 -24.16 8.35
C ASP A 140 -6.47 -23.68 7.17
N VAL A 141 -6.30 -22.43 6.83
CA VAL A 141 -7.07 -21.72 5.81
C VAL A 141 -6.15 -20.79 5.02
N ILE A 142 -6.59 -20.36 3.86
CA ILE A 142 -5.85 -19.39 3.05
C ILE A 142 -6.10 -18.00 3.65
N ARG A 143 -5.07 -17.40 4.23
CA ARG A 143 -5.13 -16.01 4.68
C ARG A 143 -4.78 -15.07 3.56
N VAL A 144 -5.61 -14.07 3.37
CA VAL A 144 -5.36 -12.94 2.47
C VAL A 144 -5.21 -11.68 3.31
N SER A 145 -4.05 -11.05 3.23
CA SER A 145 -3.78 -9.77 3.88
C SER A 145 -3.64 -8.68 2.82
N ILE A 146 -4.31 -7.54 3.04
CA ILE A 146 -4.29 -6.39 2.13
C ILE A 146 -3.84 -5.16 2.91
N SER A 147 -2.63 -4.67 2.61
CA SER A 147 -2.08 -3.49 3.27
C SER A 147 -2.86 -2.21 2.90
N PRO A 148 -2.68 -1.09 3.64
CA PRO A 148 -3.22 0.22 3.26
C PRO A 148 -2.76 0.71 1.88
N ARG A 149 -1.66 0.15 1.36
CA ARG A 149 -1.15 0.43 0.01
C ARG A 149 -1.65 -0.56 -1.04
N PHE A 150 -2.60 -1.42 -0.68
CA PHE A 150 -3.12 -2.49 -1.52
C PHE A 150 -2.04 -3.51 -1.97
N GLU A 151 -1.00 -3.68 -1.16
CA GLU A 151 -0.08 -4.80 -1.30
C GLU A 151 -0.76 -6.05 -0.74
N HIS A 152 -0.68 -7.15 -1.46
CA HIS A 152 -1.33 -8.41 -1.12
C HIS A 152 -0.30 -9.40 -0.59
N ASP A 153 -0.65 -10.08 0.51
CA ASP A 153 0.11 -11.20 1.04
C ASP A 153 -0.80 -12.42 1.21
N LEU A 154 -0.26 -13.60 0.91
CA LEU A 154 -0.98 -14.88 0.96
C LEU A 154 -0.22 -15.85 1.86
N GLY A 155 -0.93 -16.48 2.79
CA GLY A 155 -0.38 -17.49 3.68
C GLY A 155 -1.36 -18.63 3.92
N VAL A 156 -0.85 -19.76 4.40
CA VAL A 156 -1.67 -20.86 4.92
C VAL A 156 -1.42 -20.93 6.42
N GLU A 157 -2.44 -20.63 7.21
CA GLU A 157 -2.35 -20.57 8.67
C GLU A 157 -3.73 -20.75 9.31
N ALA A 158 -3.76 -20.97 10.62
CA ALA A 158 -5.01 -21.11 11.36
C ALA A 158 -5.83 -19.80 11.37
N ALA A 159 -7.15 -19.93 11.30
CA ALA A 159 -8.07 -18.79 11.44
C ALA A 159 -7.94 -18.17 12.83
N ARG A 160 -8.03 -16.84 12.91
CA ARG A 160 -7.98 -16.07 14.14
C ARG A 160 -9.37 -15.59 14.56
N PRO A 161 -9.59 -15.33 15.86
CA PRO A 161 -10.82 -14.67 16.29
C PRO A 161 -11.04 -13.35 15.54
N GLY A 162 -12.26 -13.15 15.03
CA GLY A 162 -12.62 -11.93 14.30
C GLY A 162 -12.29 -11.91 12.81
N ASP A 163 -11.67 -12.95 12.28
CA ASP A 163 -11.47 -13.09 10.83
C ASP A 163 -12.81 -13.19 10.09
N VAL A 164 -12.88 -12.49 8.96
CA VAL A 164 -13.98 -12.60 8.00
C VAL A 164 -13.71 -13.81 7.12
N LYS A 165 -14.63 -14.78 7.15
CA LYS A 165 -14.51 -16.04 6.42
C LYS A 165 -15.21 -15.95 5.07
N VAL A 166 -14.54 -16.42 4.02
CA VAL A 166 -15.07 -16.49 2.67
C VAL A 166 -14.82 -17.89 2.12
N GLU A 167 -15.82 -18.51 1.53
CA GLU A 167 -15.69 -19.81 0.87
C GLU A 167 -15.96 -19.67 -0.62
N VAL A 168 -15.03 -20.15 -1.44
CA VAL A 168 -15.11 -20.12 -2.90
C VAL A 168 -14.66 -21.47 -3.44
N ASP A 169 -15.52 -22.19 -4.16
CA ASP A 169 -15.21 -23.48 -4.80
C ASP A 169 -14.58 -24.52 -3.85
N GLY A 170 -15.02 -24.52 -2.58
CA GLY A 170 -14.52 -25.39 -1.52
C GLY A 170 -13.17 -24.97 -0.93
N LEU A 171 -12.62 -23.82 -1.36
CA LEU A 171 -11.45 -23.19 -0.74
C LEU A 171 -11.90 -22.27 0.40
N ARG A 172 -11.23 -22.34 1.53
CA ARG A 172 -11.52 -21.52 2.72
C ARG A 172 -10.52 -20.38 2.82
N PHE A 173 -11.03 -19.17 2.64
CA PHE A 173 -10.26 -17.93 2.81
C PHE A 173 -10.62 -17.25 4.12
N VAL A 174 -9.63 -16.59 4.72
CA VAL A 174 -9.84 -15.68 5.85
C VAL A 174 -9.12 -14.36 5.59
N LEU A 175 -9.75 -13.29 6.03
CA LEU A 175 -9.21 -11.93 5.97
C LEU A 175 -9.38 -11.30 7.35
N ASP A 176 -8.40 -10.53 7.80
CA ASP A 176 -8.68 -9.62 8.89
C ASP A 176 -9.71 -8.54 8.44
N ARG A 177 -10.29 -7.81 9.40
CA ARG A 177 -11.34 -6.85 9.12
C ARG A 177 -10.92 -5.75 8.14
N MET A 178 -9.68 -5.27 8.25
CA MET A 178 -9.15 -4.19 7.40
C MET A 178 -8.95 -4.70 5.98
N SER A 179 -8.43 -5.91 5.82
CA SER A 179 -8.28 -6.59 4.54
C SER A 179 -9.62 -6.89 3.90
N ALA A 180 -10.61 -7.37 4.69
CA ALA A 180 -11.96 -7.64 4.19
C ALA A 180 -12.66 -6.39 3.65
N ALA A 181 -12.48 -5.24 4.30
CA ALA A 181 -13.04 -3.97 3.84
C ALA A 181 -12.47 -3.50 2.49
N ARG A 182 -11.29 -4.01 2.09
CA ARG A 182 -10.61 -3.70 0.81
C ARG A 182 -10.79 -4.77 -0.25
N ALA A 183 -11.41 -5.92 0.07
CA ALA A 183 -11.35 -7.13 -0.75
C ALA A 183 -12.59 -7.34 -1.64
N GLU A 184 -13.57 -6.43 -1.65
CA GLU A 184 -14.77 -6.61 -2.49
C GLU A 184 -14.39 -6.70 -3.97
N GLY A 185 -14.76 -7.80 -4.64
CA GLY A 185 -14.43 -8.04 -6.04
C GLY A 185 -12.99 -8.52 -6.30
N LEU A 186 -12.23 -8.86 -5.24
CA LEU A 186 -10.88 -9.40 -5.37
C LEU A 186 -10.88 -10.65 -6.27
N SER A 187 -9.92 -10.75 -7.18
CA SER A 187 -9.79 -11.91 -8.06
C SER A 187 -8.38 -12.49 -8.04
N PHE A 188 -8.31 -13.82 -8.08
CA PHE A 188 -7.08 -14.57 -8.16
C PHE A 188 -7.00 -15.35 -9.47
N ASP A 189 -5.94 -15.12 -10.22
CA ASP A 189 -5.54 -15.95 -11.35
C ASP A 189 -4.13 -16.47 -11.12
N TYR A 190 -3.76 -17.56 -11.80
CA TYR A 190 -2.40 -18.09 -11.76
C TYR A 190 -1.84 -18.08 -13.19
N VAL A 191 -0.85 -17.27 -13.40
CA VAL A 191 -0.28 -17.01 -14.73
C VAL A 191 1.17 -17.46 -14.81
N GLU A 192 1.56 -17.84 -16.00
CA GLU A 192 2.95 -18.15 -16.34
C GLU A 192 3.39 -17.20 -17.45
N GLN A 193 4.37 -16.37 -17.15
CA GLN A 193 4.86 -15.36 -18.06
C GLN A 193 6.39 -15.30 -18.01
N GLY A 194 7.05 -15.45 -19.16
CA GLY A 194 8.51 -15.36 -19.22
C GLY A 194 9.26 -16.43 -18.42
N GLY A 195 8.67 -17.61 -18.20
CA GLY A 195 9.24 -18.69 -17.41
C GLY A 195 9.11 -18.53 -15.89
N GLN A 196 8.41 -17.53 -15.45
CA GLN A 196 8.01 -17.35 -14.05
C GLN A 196 6.50 -17.59 -13.90
N ALA A 197 6.14 -18.35 -12.89
CA ALA A 197 4.74 -18.62 -12.56
C ALA A 197 4.38 -17.95 -11.23
N GLY A 198 3.17 -17.39 -11.12
CA GLY A 198 2.75 -16.71 -9.92
C GLY A 198 1.27 -16.32 -9.93
N PHE A 199 0.78 -15.93 -8.75
CA PHE A 199 -0.55 -15.38 -8.64
C PHE A 199 -0.61 -13.98 -9.25
N LYS A 200 -1.58 -13.77 -10.14
CA LYS A 200 -2.04 -12.46 -10.57
C LYS A 200 -3.25 -12.12 -9.72
N ILE A 201 -3.12 -11.10 -8.89
CA ILE A 201 -4.17 -10.63 -8.00
C ILE A 201 -4.69 -9.30 -8.53
N GLU A 202 -5.98 -9.22 -8.82
CA GLU A 202 -6.63 -7.98 -9.23
C GLU A 202 -7.61 -7.55 -8.13
N ASN A 203 -7.43 -6.33 -7.66
CA ASN A 203 -8.28 -5.74 -6.64
C ASN A 203 -8.89 -4.44 -7.19
N PRO A 204 -10.21 -4.42 -7.50
CA PRO A 204 -10.86 -3.25 -8.09
C PRO A 204 -10.92 -2.04 -7.14
N ASN A 205 -10.67 -2.25 -5.83
CA ASN A 205 -10.65 -1.17 -4.85
C ASN A 205 -9.27 -0.51 -4.72
N ALA A 206 -8.24 -1.12 -5.33
CA ALA A 206 -6.90 -0.54 -5.31
C ALA A 206 -6.91 0.80 -6.08
N PRO A 207 -6.31 1.86 -5.52
CA PRO A 207 -6.15 3.09 -6.27
C PRO A 207 -5.33 2.81 -7.54
N PRO A 208 -5.58 3.52 -8.62
CA PRO A 208 -4.78 3.37 -9.83
C PRO A 208 -3.31 3.67 -9.54
N THR A 209 -2.41 2.88 -10.11
CA THR A 209 -0.96 3.04 -9.99
C THR A 209 -0.33 3.26 -11.37
N VAL A 210 0.88 3.84 -11.40
CA VAL A 210 1.64 3.97 -12.65
C VAL A 210 2.04 2.59 -13.17
N GLN A 211 1.46 2.21 -14.29
CA GLN A 211 1.79 0.96 -14.96
C GLN A 211 3.21 1.01 -15.55
N GLN A 212 4.02 -0.01 -15.29
CA GLN A 212 5.35 -0.11 -15.87
C GLN A 212 5.28 -0.94 -17.15
N ILE A 213 5.42 -0.31 -18.30
CA ILE A 213 5.43 -1.01 -19.59
C ILE A 213 6.84 -1.14 -20.18
N GLY A 214 7.13 -2.26 -20.80
CA GLY A 214 8.40 -2.46 -21.50
C GLY A 214 8.41 -1.88 -22.92
N PRO A 215 9.59 -1.72 -23.55
CA PRO A 215 9.71 -1.23 -24.93
C PRO A 215 8.89 -2.03 -25.94
N GLY A 216 8.90 -3.36 -25.87
CA GLY A 216 8.12 -4.22 -26.75
C GLY A 216 6.60 -4.05 -26.58
N GLU A 217 6.14 -3.80 -25.36
CA GLU A 217 4.72 -3.52 -25.08
C GLU A 217 4.31 -2.18 -25.66
N LEU A 218 5.12 -1.12 -25.46
CA LEU A 218 4.89 0.18 -26.07
C LEU A 218 4.89 0.08 -27.62
N HIS A 219 5.80 -0.71 -28.20
CA HIS A 219 5.83 -0.95 -29.65
C HIS A 219 4.50 -1.54 -30.14
N SER A 220 4.00 -2.55 -29.42
CA SER A 220 2.72 -3.19 -29.74
C SER A 220 1.55 -2.21 -29.64
N LEU A 221 1.54 -1.35 -28.63
CA LEU A 221 0.52 -0.30 -28.46
C LEU A 221 0.56 0.70 -29.62
N LEU A 222 1.74 1.17 -30.01
CA LEU A 222 1.92 2.12 -31.14
C LEU A 222 1.51 1.50 -32.47
N ALA A 223 1.76 0.19 -32.68
CA ALA A 223 1.32 -0.53 -33.88
C ALA A 223 -0.19 -0.75 -33.93
N ALA A 224 -0.86 -0.84 -32.78
CA ALA A 224 -2.30 -1.03 -32.69
C ALA A 224 -3.11 0.26 -32.92
N GLY A 225 -2.51 1.44 -32.74
CA GLY A 225 -3.19 2.71 -32.97
C GLY A 225 -2.55 3.92 -32.29
N PRO A 226 -3.24 5.07 -32.30
CA PRO A 226 -2.73 6.29 -31.66
C PRO A 226 -2.55 6.13 -30.15
N VAL A 227 -1.39 6.52 -29.64
CA VAL A 227 -1.05 6.51 -28.21
C VAL A 227 -0.72 7.93 -27.76
N HIS A 228 -1.27 8.36 -26.63
CA HIS A 228 -0.84 9.58 -25.96
C HIS A 228 0.52 9.37 -25.31
N LEU A 229 1.58 9.45 -26.10
CA LEU A 229 2.97 9.22 -25.68
C LEU A 229 3.69 10.56 -25.47
N TYR A 230 4.18 10.78 -24.25
CA TYR A 230 4.79 12.05 -23.84
C TYR A 230 6.26 11.88 -23.44
N ASP A 231 7.10 12.75 -23.98
CA ASP A 231 8.52 12.83 -23.68
C ASP A 231 8.75 13.93 -22.63
N VAL A 232 9.19 13.54 -21.44
CA VAL A 232 9.44 14.48 -20.32
C VAL A 232 10.88 15.00 -20.25
N ARG A 233 11.68 14.75 -21.30
CA ARG A 233 13.04 15.25 -21.40
C ARG A 233 13.07 16.72 -21.81
N SER A 234 14.28 17.28 -21.85
CA SER A 234 14.47 18.63 -22.39
C SER A 234 14.33 18.65 -23.92
N PRO A 235 14.05 19.82 -24.52
CA PRO A 235 14.08 19.97 -25.99
C PRO A 235 15.39 19.54 -26.62
N GLN A 236 16.53 19.83 -25.97
CA GLN A 236 17.87 19.47 -26.43
C GLN A 236 18.09 17.94 -26.46
N GLU A 237 17.66 17.22 -25.43
CA GLU A 237 17.70 15.74 -25.43
C GLU A 237 16.81 15.16 -26.55
N ARG A 238 15.68 15.79 -26.82
CA ARG A 238 14.75 15.33 -27.86
C ARG A 238 15.29 15.59 -29.27
N GLU A 239 16.12 16.60 -29.47
CA GLU A 239 16.82 16.86 -30.77
C GLU A 239 17.83 15.74 -31.07
N ILE A 240 18.49 15.19 -30.05
CA ILE A 240 19.44 14.07 -30.22
C ILE A 240 18.71 12.77 -30.60
N ALA A 241 17.65 12.44 -29.90
CA ALA A 241 16.92 11.20 -30.06
C ALA A 241 15.45 11.36 -29.66
N ARG A 242 14.54 10.68 -30.37
CA ARG A 242 13.10 10.70 -30.03
C ARG A 242 12.43 9.40 -30.40
N ILE A 243 11.42 9.01 -29.66
CA ILE A 243 10.49 7.95 -30.07
C ILE A 243 9.48 8.55 -31.04
N ALA A 244 9.26 7.93 -32.19
CA ALA A 244 8.29 8.39 -33.17
C ALA A 244 6.88 8.46 -32.56
N GLY A 245 6.11 9.50 -32.89
CA GLY A 245 4.77 9.72 -32.33
C GLY A 245 4.73 10.30 -30.91
N SER A 246 5.89 10.48 -30.24
CA SER A 246 5.91 11.13 -28.92
C SER A 246 5.78 12.63 -29.02
N THR A 247 5.14 13.27 -28.03
CA THR A 247 5.00 14.72 -27.89
C THR A 247 5.85 15.20 -26.71
N LEU A 248 6.59 16.30 -26.86
CA LEU A 248 7.33 16.89 -25.74
C LEU A 248 6.35 17.42 -24.69
N LEU A 249 6.55 17.04 -23.43
CA LEU A 249 5.74 17.52 -22.33
C LEU A 249 6.23 18.89 -21.87
N ASP A 250 5.71 19.94 -22.47
CA ASP A 250 5.85 21.30 -21.98
C ASP A 250 4.62 21.78 -21.19
N GLN A 251 4.60 23.05 -20.78
CA GLN A 251 3.48 23.60 -20.02
C GLN A 251 2.17 23.55 -20.81
N ALA A 252 2.20 23.89 -22.09
CA ALA A 252 0.98 23.94 -22.94
C ALA A 252 0.39 22.52 -23.14
N VAL A 253 1.26 21.53 -23.38
CA VAL A 253 0.86 20.13 -23.51
C VAL A 253 0.32 19.59 -22.17
N ARG A 254 0.92 19.96 -21.04
CA ARG A 254 0.41 19.60 -19.73
C ARG A 254 -1.02 20.12 -19.51
N ASP A 255 -1.26 21.38 -19.84
CA ASP A 255 -2.58 21.99 -19.70
C ASP A 255 -3.61 21.33 -20.64
N GLN A 256 -3.20 20.91 -21.85
CA GLN A 256 -4.03 20.12 -22.76
C GLN A 256 -4.38 18.75 -22.16
N ILE A 257 -3.40 18.03 -21.60
CA ILE A 257 -3.64 16.74 -20.95
C ILE A 257 -4.66 16.89 -19.80
N LEU A 258 -4.53 17.94 -18.97
CA LEU A 258 -5.44 18.18 -17.86
C LEU A 258 -6.89 18.42 -18.30
N GLY A 259 -7.12 18.78 -19.57
CA GLY A 259 -8.44 18.88 -20.20
C GLY A 259 -9.02 17.56 -20.74
N LEU A 260 -8.25 16.49 -20.80
CA LEU A 260 -8.71 15.18 -21.28
C LEU A 260 -9.60 14.46 -20.26
N PRO A 261 -10.44 13.51 -20.72
CA PRO A 261 -11.14 12.57 -19.83
C PRO A 261 -10.15 11.82 -18.95
N ARG A 262 -10.51 11.59 -17.68
CA ARG A 262 -9.61 10.99 -16.69
C ARG A 262 -9.27 9.52 -16.95
N ASP A 263 -10.02 8.83 -17.79
CA ASP A 263 -9.77 7.46 -18.25
C ASP A 263 -8.93 7.38 -19.54
N THR A 264 -8.48 8.54 -20.07
CA THR A 264 -7.59 8.58 -21.25
C THR A 264 -6.26 7.90 -20.91
N PRO A 265 -5.80 6.91 -21.72
CA PRO A 265 -4.51 6.29 -21.51
C PRO A 265 -3.36 7.24 -21.81
N LEU A 266 -2.47 7.45 -20.84
CA LEU A 266 -1.29 8.30 -20.96
C LEU A 266 -0.03 7.45 -20.79
N VAL A 267 0.94 7.62 -21.67
CA VAL A 267 2.26 6.96 -21.57
C VAL A 267 3.34 8.03 -21.50
N PHE A 268 4.23 7.91 -20.52
CA PHE A 268 5.35 8.81 -20.33
C PHE A 268 6.67 8.11 -20.49
N HIS A 269 7.63 8.78 -21.12
CA HIS A 269 9.02 8.32 -21.18
C HIS A 269 10.00 9.45 -20.89
N CYS A 270 11.18 9.09 -20.43
CA CYS A 270 12.36 9.94 -20.37
C CYS A 270 13.57 9.17 -20.87
N HIS A 271 14.79 9.51 -20.39
CA HIS A 271 15.99 8.78 -20.77
C HIS A 271 15.99 7.34 -20.20
N HIS A 272 15.81 7.18 -18.88
CA HIS A 272 15.89 5.88 -18.17
C HIS A 272 14.62 5.50 -17.38
N GLY A 273 13.54 6.26 -17.43
CA GLY A 273 12.28 5.95 -16.75
C GLY A 273 12.03 6.70 -15.42
N GLY A 274 13.04 7.31 -14.78
CA GLY A 274 12.87 7.97 -13.47
C GLY A 274 12.10 9.29 -13.53
N ARG A 275 12.44 10.21 -14.43
CA ARG A 275 11.73 11.50 -14.60
C ARG A 275 10.28 11.28 -15.08
N SER A 276 10.09 10.31 -15.97
CA SER A 276 8.75 9.96 -16.49
C SER A 276 7.89 9.26 -15.45
N GLN A 277 8.48 8.54 -14.49
CA GLN A 277 7.75 8.01 -13.34
C GLN A 277 7.13 9.14 -12.51
N GLN A 278 7.90 10.18 -12.19
CA GLN A 278 7.42 11.34 -11.43
C GLN A 278 6.32 12.11 -12.18
N ALA A 279 6.49 12.27 -13.51
CA ALA A 279 5.44 12.89 -14.31
C ALA A 279 4.15 12.05 -14.35
N ALA A 280 4.28 10.74 -14.47
CA ALA A 280 3.16 9.81 -14.44
C ALA A 280 2.41 9.85 -13.10
N GLU A 281 3.14 9.86 -11.98
CA GLU A 281 2.58 10.02 -10.62
C GLU A 281 1.82 11.34 -10.47
N TYR A 282 2.36 12.43 -10.99
CA TYR A 282 1.66 13.72 -11.01
C TYR A 282 0.29 13.62 -11.69
N PHE A 283 0.19 12.95 -12.85
CA PHE A 283 -1.09 12.81 -13.55
C PHE A 283 -2.05 11.84 -12.84
N LEU A 284 -1.56 10.81 -12.15
CA LEU A 284 -2.39 10.02 -11.24
C LEU A 284 -3.00 10.89 -10.14
N ASP A 285 -2.20 11.74 -9.50
CA ASP A 285 -2.66 12.69 -8.46
C ASP A 285 -3.69 13.69 -9.01
N GLN A 286 -3.66 13.98 -10.33
CA GLN A 286 -4.69 14.77 -11.01
C GLN A 286 -5.94 13.96 -11.38
N GLY A 287 -6.02 12.69 -10.97
CA GLY A 287 -7.19 11.83 -11.14
C GLY A 287 -7.21 10.97 -12.41
N PHE A 288 -6.14 10.96 -13.22
CA PHE A 288 -6.05 10.01 -14.33
C PHE A 288 -5.90 8.59 -13.83
N THR A 289 -6.62 7.65 -14.44
CA THR A 289 -6.69 6.26 -13.96
C THR A 289 -5.86 5.28 -14.80
N ARG A 290 -5.41 5.70 -16.00
CA ARG A 290 -4.69 4.85 -16.95
C ARG A 290 -3.38 5.51 -17.35
N VAL A 291 -2.40 5.45 -16.46
CA VAL A 291 -1.11 6.13 -16.63
C VAL A 291 0.02 5.11 -16.64
N ALA A 292 0.86 5.16 -17.65
CA ALA A 292 1.98 4.24 -17.82
C ALA A 292 3.32 4.97 -17.93
N ASN A 293 4.37 4.33 -17.44
CA ASN A 293 5.77 4.74 -17.57
C ASN A 293 6.54 3.71 -18.40
N LEU A 294 7.29 4.17 -19.40
CA LEU A 294 8.19 3.32 -20.17
C LEU A 294 9.40 2.95 -19.30
N ARG A 295 9.45 1.70 -18.87
CA ARG A 295 10.57 1.15 -18.10
C ARG A 295 11.86 1.20 -18.92
N GLY A 296 12.91 1.78 -18.34
CA GLY A 296 14.19 1.98 -19.01
C GLY A 296 14.21 3.11 -20.03
N GLY A 297 13.08 3.78 -20.28
CA GLY A 297 12.97 4.97 -21.11
C GLY A 297 13.41 4.76 -22.57
N ILE A 298 13.83 5.86 -23.22
CA ILE A 298 14.29 5.83 -24.62
C ILE A 298 15.60 5.03 -24.80
N GLU A 299 16.42 4.91 -23.75
CA GLU A 299 17.61 4.08 -23.78
C GLU A 299 17.25 2.60 -23.99
N ALA A 300 16.27 2.08 -23.25
CA ALA A 300 15.78 0.72 -23.44
C ALA A 300 15.05 0.56 -24.79
N TRP A 301 14.29 1.56 -25.22
CA TRP A 301 13.63 1.57 -26.53
C TRP A 301 14.64 1.42 -27.66
N SER A 302 15.71 2.24 -27.67
CA SER A 302 16.79 2.20 -28.65
C SER A 302 17.48 0.83 -28.71
N ARG A 303 17.66 0.20 -27.56
CA ARG A 303 18.35 -1.09 -27.47
C ARG A 303 17.47 -2.27 -27.91
N GLU A 304 16.17 -2.23 -27.61
CA GLU A 304 15.30 -3.40 -27.70
C GLU A 304 14.33 -3.36 -28.89
N VAL A 305 14.00 -2.16 -29.39
CA VAL A 305 12.95 -1.98 -30.41
C VAL A 305 13.48 -1.26 -31.65
N ASP A 306 14.13 -0.10 -31.49
CA ASP A 306 14.52 0.75 -32.61
C ASP A 306 15.99 1.18 -32.49
N PRO A 307 16.94 0.37 -32.99
CA PRO A 307 18.37 0.69 -32.94
C PRO A 307 18.80 1.93 -33.74
N GLU A 308 17.93 2.46 -34.61
CA GLU A 308 18.20 3.70 -35.36
C GLU A 308 18.03 4.95 -34.47
N VAL A 309 17.32 4.84 -33.36
CA VAL A 309 17.24 5.92 -32.36
C VAL A 309 18.58 6.06 -31.65
N PRO A 310 19.25 7.22 -31.77
CA PRO A 310 20.59 7.42 -31.18
C PRO A 310 20.58 7.23 -29.66
N ARG A 311 21.66 6.63 -29.16
CA ARG A 311 21.94 6.52 -27.71
C ARG A 311 22.93 7.60 -27.30
N TYR A 312 22.76 8.20 -26.10
CA TYR A 312 23.58 9.31 -25.61
C TYR A 312 23.73 9.30 -24.10
#